data_784adad6ba2dbbcafaa49ba511b44335
#
_entry.id   784adad6ba2dbbcafaa49ba511b44335
#
_cell.length_a   1.000
_cell.length_b   1.000
_cell.length_c   1.000
_cell.angle_alpha   90.00
_cell.angle_beta   90.00
_cell.angle_gamma   90.00
#
_symmetry.space_group_name_H-M   'P 1'
#
loop_
_entity.id
_entity.type
_entity.pdbx_description
1 polymer ?
#
loop_
_entity_poly.entity_id
_entity_poly.type
_entity_poly.pdbx_seq_one_letter_code
_entity_poly.pdbx_strand_id
1 'polypeptide(L)'
;SGRMEIDENYGRIEDIRQNLFEIFGDEAKKKNLVLQYTINVEHENILTDTTKVKEIFVNILSNAIKYTSSGGSVKVSIDELPCDEDGYMMVRTRVSDTGIGMSQEYLTNIFEAFTREQNTTKSKIAGTGLGMSIVKKYVDLLGGTINVESELGKGSTFTVTLKHRIADESYYVKKYIEESETGSEILEGRNILLAEDNDLNAEIAEAILERAGLRIERVENGI
;
A
#
# COMPACT_ATOMS: atom_id res chain seq x y z
N SER A 1 0.66 -25.13 12.60
CA SER A 1 1.59 -24.29 11.82
C SER A 1 0.77 -23.52 10.79
N GLY A 2 0.39 -22.26 11.10
CA GLY A 2 -0.33 -21.41 10.17
C GLY A 2 0.57 -21.05 9.00
N ARG A 3 0.36 -21.65 7.83
CA ARG A 3 0.90 -21.12 6.58
C ARG A 3 0.23 -19.77 6.38
N MET A 4 1.04 -18.72 6.17
CA MET A 4 0.51 -17.47 5.65
C MET A 4 0.05 -17.73 4.22
N GLU A 5 -1.22 -17.51 3.95
CA GLU A 5 -1.82 -17.61 2.63
C GLU A 5 -1.88 -16.22 2.00
N ILE A 6 -1.84 -16.16 0.67
CA ILE A 6 -2.07 -14.93 -0.09
C ILE A 6 -3.58 -14.76 -0.21
N ASP A 7 -4.09 -13.61 0.19
CA ASP A 7 -5.47 -13.20 0.00
C ASP A 7 -5.54 -12.18 -1.14
N GLU A 8 -5.65 -12.68 -2.36
CA GLU A 8 -5.78 -11.81 -3.54
C GLU A 8 -7.11 -11.06 -3.52
N ASN A 9 -7.04 -9.76 -3.58
CA ASN A 9 -8.19 -8.87 -3.70
C ASN A 9 -7.92 -7.78 -4.72
N TYR A 10 -8.99 -7.11 -5.16
CA TYR A 10 -8.88 -5.98 -6.05
C TYR A 10 -8.25 -4.78 -5.33
N GLY A 11 -7.40 -4.07 -6.04
CA GLY A 11 -6.80 -2.83 -5.58
C GLY A 11 -6.42 -1.92 -6.73
N ARG A 12 -6.37 -0.62 -6.46
CA ARG A 12 -5.79 0.36 -7.38
C ARG A 12 -4.44 0.81 -6.83
N ILE A 13 -3.44 0.89 -7.71
CA ILE A 13 -2.09 1.34 -7.34
C ILE A 13 -2.15 2.74 -6.73
N GLU A 14 -2.97 3.63 -7.32
CA GLU A 14 -3.15 5.00 -6.81
C GLU A 14 -3.73 5.02 -5.40
N ASP A 15 -4.73 4.18 -5.08
CA ASP A 15 -5.32 4.12 -3.75
C ASP A 15 -4.33 3.61 -2.69
N ILE A 16 -3.49 2.62 -3.07
CA ILE A 16 -2.42 2.13 -2.19
C ILE A 16 -1.43 3.26 -1.89
N ARG A 17 -1.01 3.99 -2.93
CA ARG A 17 -0.13 5.15 -2.80
C ARG A 17 -0.75 6.22 -1.91
N GLN A 18 -2.00 6.63 -2.20
CA GLN A 18 -2.69 7.69 -1.46
C GLN A 18 -2.76 7.35 0.03
N ASN A 19 -3.17 6.14 0.38
CA ASN A 19 -3.22 5.67 1.77
C ASN A 19 -1.85 5.79 2.47
N LEU A 20 -0.76 5.41 1.79
CA LEU A 20 0.59 5.51 2.35
C LEU A 20 0.99 6.98 2.57
N PHE A 21 0.64 7.87 1.63
CA PHE A 21 0.92 9.30 1.76
C PHE A 21 0.10 9.99 2.85
N GLU A 22 -1.14 9.58 3.07
CA GLU A 22 -1.97 10.06 4.17
C GLU A 22 -1.36 9.67 5.52
N ILE A 23 -0.89 8.41 5.66
CA ILE A 23 -0.25 7.92 6.89
C ILE A 23 1.03 8.71 7.20
N PHE A 24 1.87 8.93 6.20
CA PHE A 24 3.23 9.46 6.42
C PHE A 24 3.39 10.95 6.13
N GLY A 25 2.43 11.59 5.46
CA GLY A 25 2.53 12.99 5.05
C GLY A 25 2.69 13.96 6.23
N ASP A 26 1.92 13.76 7.29
CA ASP A 26 2.00 14.60 8.49
C ASP A 26 3.28 14.35 9.29
N GLU A 27 3.74 13.11 9.36
CA GLU A 27 5.01 12.79 10.04
C GLU A 27 6.20 13.41 9.30
N ALA A 28 6.22 13.31 7.97
CA ALA A 28 7.22 13.94 7.13
C ALA A 28 7.22 15.49 7.31
N LYS A 29 6.02 16.12 7.28
CA LYS A 29 5.89 17.57 7.53
C LYS A 29 6.40 17.97 8.91
N LYS A 30 6.00 17.28 9.98
CA LYS A 30 6.47 17.53 11.35
C LYS A 30 7.98 17.43 11.47
N LYS A 31 8.60 16.56 10.69
CA LYS A 31 10.05 16.38 10.65
C LYS A 31 10.75 17.28 9.64
N ASN A 32 10.02 18.13 8.92
CA ASN A 32 10.52 18.99 7.85
C ASN A 32 11.23 18.20 6.74
N LEU A 33 10.65 17.07 6.33
CA LEU A 33 11.13 16.27 5.21
C LEU A 33 10.35 16.58 3.93
N VAL A 34 11.04 16.53 2.79
CA VAL A 34 10.41 16.57 1.47
C VAL A 34 10.00 15.15 1.08
N LEU A 35 8.70 14.86 1.07
CA LEU A 35 8.14 13.60 0.61
C LEU A 35 7.60 13.77 -0.81
N GLN A 36 8.16 13.03 -1.77
CA GLN A 36 7.81 13.10 -3.19
C GLN A 36 7.46 11.72 -3.73
N TYR A 37 6.61 11.68 -4.75
CA TYR A 37 6.29 10.45 -5.47
C TYR A 37 6.16 10.71 -6.97
N THR A 38 6.40 9.66 -7.75
CA THR A 38 6.13 9.58 -9.18
C THR A 38 5.48 8.24 -9.49
N ILE A 39 4.50 8.23 -10.38
CA ILE A 39 3.83 7.03 -10.86
C ILE A 39 3.88 7.01 -12.38
N ASN A 40 4.37 5.90 -12.93
CA ASN A 40 4.45 5.62 -14.36
C ASN A 40 3.89 4.21 -14.57
N VAL A 41 2.57 4.07 -14.51
CA VAL A 41 1.86 2.81 -14.73
C VAL A 41 0.82 3.01 -15.82
N GLU A 42 0.68 2.03 -16.69
CA GLU A 42 -0.36 1.98 -17.71
C GLU A 42 -1.63 1.31 -17.15
N HIS A 43 -1.44 0.27 -16.32
CA HIS A 43 -2.52 -0.49 -15.70
C HIS A 43 -2.63 -0.17 -14.21
N GLU A 44 -3.64 0.60 -13.83
CA GLU A 44 -3.84 0.99 -12.44
C GLU A 44 -4.51 -0.09 -11.58
N ASN A 45 -5.35 -0.92 -12.20
CA ASN A 45 -6.19 -1.91 -11.51
C ASN A 45 -5.50 -3.25 -11.44
N ILE A 46 -5.35 -3.80 -10.23
CA ILE A 46 -4.60 -5.03 -9.96
C ILE A 46 -5.36 -5.99 -9.05
N LEU A 47 -5.06 -7.28 -9.19
CA LEU A 47 -5.36 -8.29 -8.18
C LEU A 47 -4.08 -8.63 -7.44
N THR A 48 -4.11 -8.44 -6.14
CA THR A 48 -2.98 -8.69 -5.24
C THR A 48 -3.46 -8.78 -3.79
N ASP A 49 -2.61 -9.24 -2.89
CA ASP A 49 -2.84 -9.06 -1.46
C ASP A 49 -2.48 -7.63 -1.05
N THR A 50 -3.47 -6.73 -1.16
CA THR A 50 -3.30 -5.29 -0.88
C THR A 50 -2.84 -5.03 0.54
N THR A 51 -3.19 -5.88 1.50
CA THR A 51 -2.76 -5.77 2.90
C THR A 51 -1.27 -6.00 3.03
N LYS A 52 -0.75 -7.10 2.46
CA LYS A 52 0.69 -7.40 2.50
C LYS A 52 1.51 -6.38 1.72
N VAL A 53 1.01 -5.94 0.55
CA VAL A 53 1.66 -4.86 -0.22
C VAL A 53 1.74 -3.57 0.60
N LYS A 54 0.65 -3.16 1.27
CA LYS A 54 0.67 -1.99 2.16
C LYS A 54 1.66 -2.17 3.31
N GLU A 55 1.68 -3.31 3.97
CA GLU A 55 2.60 -3.58 5.09
C GLU A 55 4.08 -3.53 4.66
N ILE A 56 4.42 -4.03 3.45
CA ILE A 56 5.78 -3.89 2.88
C ILE A 56 6.17 -2.41 2.86
N PHE A 57 5.35 -1.56 2.24
CA PHE A 57 5.70 -0.15 2.06
C PHE A 57 5.55 0.68 3.34
N VAL A 58 4.65 0.35 4.25
CA VAL A 58 4.60 0.95 5.60
C VAL A 58 5.93 0.75 6.34
N ASN A 59 6.48 -0.46 6.32
CA ASN A 59 7.76 -0.74 6.97
C ASN A 59 8.92 0.01 6.31
N ILE A 60 8.98 0.05 4.98
CA ILE A 60 10.07 0.73 4.24
C ILE A 60 9.96 2.25 4.43
N LEU A 61 8.77 2.85 4.25
CA LEU A 61 8.56 4.29 4.39
C LEU A 61 8.76 4.78 5.83
N SER A 62 8.27 4.02 6.81
CA SER A 62 8.51 4.33 8.23
C SER A 62 10.01 4.40 8.52
N ASN A 63 10.80 3.47 8.00
CA ASN A 63 12.25 3.50 8.15
C ASN A 63 12.87 4.70 7.41
N ALA A 64 12.50 4.96 6.16
CA ALA A 64 13.00 6.10 5.40
C ALA A 64 12.76 7.42 6.14
N ILE A 65 11.56 7.66 6.63
CA ILE A 65 11.21 8.87 7.39
C ILE A 65 11.95 8.92 8.72
N LYS A 66 12.01 7.78 9.42
CA LYS A 66 12.65 7.67 10.74
C LYS A 66 14.13 8.00 10.69
N TYR A 67 14.85 7.49 9.70
CA TYR A 67 16.30 7.60 9.60
C TYR A 67 16.79 8.77 8.75
N THR A 68 15.89 9.53 8.13
CA THR A 68 16.23 10.79 7.45
C THR A 68 16.18 11.96 8.42
N SER A 69 17.22 12.78 8.45
CA SER A 69 17.29 13.98 9.30
C SER A 69 16.39 15.10 8.77
N SER A 70 15.99 16.02 9.64
CA SER A 70 15.24 17.22 9.25
C SER A 70 15.92 17.96 8.09
N GLY A 71 15.14 18.40 7.11
CA GLY A 71 15.61 19.02 5.87
C GLY A 71 15.98 18.02 4.77
N GLY A 72 15.94 16.71 5.04
CA GLY A 72 16.17 15.68 4.05
C GLY A 72 14.95 15.37 3.18
N SER A 73 15.06 14.34 2.33
CA SER A 73 14.01 13.94 1.41
C SER A 73 13.81 12.44 1.36
N VAL A 74 12.55 12.05 1.10
CA VAL A 74 12.15 10.69 0.78
C VAL A 74 11.40 10.72 -0.57
N LYS A 75 11.86 9.92 -1.53
CA LYS A 75 11.25 9.81 -2.86
C LYS A 75 10.72 8.41 -3.08
N VAL A 76 9.50 8.32 -3.61
CA VAL A 76 8.88 7.06 -4.02
C VAL A 76 8.65 7.12 -5.52
N SER A 77 9.15 6.14 -6.27
CA SER A 77 8.79 5.95 -7.67
C SER A 77 8.11 4.59 -7.85
N ILE A 78 7.02 4.58 -8.59
CA ILE A 78 6.25 3.39 -8.95
C ILE A 78 6.25 3.32 -10.46
N ASP A 79 6.91 2.31 -10.99
CA ASP A 79 7.08 2.13 -12.43
C ASP A 79 6.53 0.75 -12.84
N GLU A 80 5.65 0.72 -13.84
CA GLU A 80 5.29 -0.52 -14.51
C GLU A 80 6.43 -0.97 -15.42
N LEU A 81 6.70 -2.26 -15.42
CA LEU A 81 7.69 -2.90 -16.27
C LEU A 81 7.01 -3.94 -17.16
N PRO A 82 7.57 -4.21 -18.35
CA PRO A 82 7.09 -5.30 -19.19
C PRO A 82 7.05 -6.64 -18.44
N CYS A 83 6.02 -7.43 -18.71
CA CYS A 83 5.85 -8.79 -18.22
C CYS A 83 5.62 -9.71 -19.42
N ASP A 84 6.34 -10.84 -19.46
CA ASP A 84 6.20 -11.83 -20.55
C ASP A 84 4.94 -12.69 -20.41
N GLU A 85 4.23 -12.58 -19.29
CA GLU A 85 3.01 -13.34 -19.00
C GLU A 85 1.77 -12.48 -19.31
N ASP A 86 0.94 -12.95 -20.23
CA ASP A 86 -0.28 -12.24 -20.64
C ASP A 86 -1.27 -12.09 -19.48
N GLY A 87 -1.86 -10.90 -19.35
CA GLY A 87 -2.74 -10.55 -18.22
C GLY A 87 -2.01 -10.22 -16.91
N TYR A 88 -0.67 -10.15 -16.93
CA TYR A 88 0.15 -9.76 -15.78
C TYR A 88 1.04 -8.56 -16.11
N MET A 89 1.42 -7.83 -15.07
CA MET A 89 2.42 -6.78 -15.14
C MET A 89 3.41 -6.90 -13.98
N MET A 90 4.60 -6.34 -14.17
CA MET A 90 5.58 -6.17 -13.11
C MET A 90 5.54 -4.74 -12.61
N VAL A 91 5.45 -4.54 -11.32
CA VAL A 91 5.53 -3.20 -10.70
C VAL A 91 6.80 -3.11 -9.89
N ARG A 92 7.64 -2.13 -10.25
CA ARG A 92 8.84 -1.79 -9.51
C ARG A 92 8.60 -0.53 -8.70
N THR A 93 8.64 -0.65 -7.38
CA THR A 93 8.56 0.48 -6.47
C THR A 93 9.91 0.72 -5.83
N ARG A 94 10.42 1.95 -5.96
CA ARG A 94 11.64 2.41 -5.30
C ARG A 94 11.33 3.44 -4.24
N VAL A 95 11.89 3.25 -3.06
CA VAL A 95 11.86 4.21 -1.96
C VAL A 95 13.29 4.63 -1.67
N SER A 96 13.61 5.88 -1.97
CA SER A 96 14.96 6.46 -1.77
C SER A 96 14.90 7.54 -0.70
N ASP A 97 15.80 7.48 0.26
CA ASP A 97 15.96 8.48 1.32
C ASP A 97 17.36 9.10 1.32
N THR A 98 17.47 10.31 1.88
CA THR A 98 18.74 11.01 2.13
C THR A 98 19.15 10.89 3.60
N GLY A 99 18.88 9.75 4.21
CA GLY A 99 19.13 9.50 5.62
C GLY A 99 20.56 9.14 5.94
N ILE A 100 20.74 8.56 7.12
CA ILE A 100 22.07 8.19 7.62
C ILE A 100 22.76 7.09 6.82
N GLY A 101 22.03 6.38 5.95
CA GLY A 101 22.53 5.20 5.26
C GLY A 101 22.89 4.05 6.19
N MET A 102 23.49 3.01 5.61
CA MET A 102 23.83 1.77 6.30
C MET A 102 25.24 1.31 5.97
N SER A 103 25.90 0.62 6.92
CA SER A 103 27.18 -0.02 6.70
C SER A 103 27.04 -1.27 5.81
N GLN A 104 28.12 -1.64 5.11
CA GLN A 104 28.12 -2.88 4.31
C GLN A 104 27.92 -4.13 5.18
N GLU A 105 28.44 -4.11 6.40
CA GLU A 105 28.26 -5.19 7.37
C GLU A 105 26.76 -5.36 7.74
N TYR A 106 26.06 -4.25 7.98
CA TYR A 106 24.63 -4.28 8.29
C TYR A 106 23.77 -4.71 7.08
N LEU A 107 24.13 -4.24 5.87
CA LEU A 107 23.42 -4.60 4.63
C LEU A 107 23.36 -6.12 4.37
N THR A 108 24.39 -6.87 4.75
CA THR A 108 24.41 -8.33 4.58
C THR A 108 23.33 -9.04 5.43
N ASN A 109 22.91 -8.41 6.54
CA ASN A 109 22.02 -9.02 7.52
C ASN A 109 20.72 -8.23 7.71
N ILE A 110 20.43 -7.24 6.84
CA ILE A 110 19.29 -6.30 7.01
C ILE A 110 17.94 -7.01 7.08
N PHE A 111 17.80 -8.16 6.44
CA PHE A 111 16.57 -8.96 6.44
C PHE A 111 16.50 -10.01 7.54
N GLU A 112 17.54 -10.14 8.37
CA GLU A 112 17.50 -11.02 9.53
C GLU A 112 16.69 -10.40 10.67
N ALA A 113 15.91 -11.22 11.35
CA ALA A 113 15.09 -10.77 12.47
C ALA A 113 15.96 -10.26 13.63
N PHE A 114 15.50 -9.20 14.30
CA PHE A 114 16.16 -8.56 15.45
C PHE A 114 17.51 -7.88 15.14
N THR A 115 17.86 -7.74 13.87
CA THR A 115 19.08 -7.05 13.44
C THR A 115 18.90 -5.55 13.48
N ARG A 116 19.90 -4.82 14.01
CA ARG A 116 19.92 -3.35 14.09
C ARG A 116 21.32 -2.82 13.81
N GLU A 117 21.41 -1.70 13.08
CA GLU A 117 22.66 -0.95 12.90
C GLU A 117 23.20 -0.45 14.24
N GLN A 118 24.45 -0.73 14.55
CA GLN A 118 25.08 -0.37 15.85
C GLN A 118 25.02 1.13 16.13
N ASN A 119 25.15 1.97 15.10
CA ASN A 119 25.10 3.43 15.24
C ASN A 119 23.71 3.94 15.68
N THR A 120 22.62 3.22 15.32
CA THR A 120 21.25 3.58 15.72
C THR A 120 20.96 3.23 17.17
N THR A 121 21.69 2.29 17.75
CA THR A 121 21.59 1.95 19.17
C THR A 121 22.11 3.10 20.06
N LYS A 122 23.14 3.82 19.61
CA LYS A 122 23.66 5.02 20.29
C LYS A 122 22.74 6.24 20.19
N SER A 123 22.00 6.37 19.08
CA SER A 123 21.07 7.49 18.83
C SER A 123 19.68 7.33 19.48
N LYS A 124 19.45 6.30 20.29
CA LYS A 124 18.15 5.99 20.96
C LYS A 124 16.93 5.88 20.00
N ILE A 125 17.16 5.63 18.72
CA ILE A 125 16.07 5.46 17.75
C ILE A 125 15.37 4.13 18.05
N ALA A 126 14.12 4.17 18.50
CA ALA A 126 13.34 2.97 18.87
C ALA A 126 13.02 2.09 17.66
N GLY A 127 13.04 0.76 17.82
CA GLY A 127 12.65 -0.20 16.78
C GLY A 127 12.89 -1.64 17.25
N THR A 128 12.02 -2.55 16.80
CA THR A 128 12.08 -3.98 17.19
C THR A 128 13.10 -4.78 16.40
N GLY A 129 13.55 -4.28 15.22
CA GLY A 129 14.40 -5.02 14.28
C GLY A 129 13.63 -6.10 13.49
N LEU A 130 12.31 -6.07 13.49
CA LEU A 130 11.47 -7.06 12.78
C LEU A 130 10.96 -6.55 11.41
N GLY A 131 10.90 -5.25 11.19
CA GLY A 131 10.26 -4.68 10.00
C GLY A 131 10.83 -5.19 8.69
N MET A 132 12.14 -5.26 8.52
CA MET A 132 12.77 -5.70 7.27
C MET A 132 12.68 -7.21 7.06
N SER A 133 12.66 -8.02 8.10
CA SER A 133 12.42 -9.46 7.98
C SER A 133 10.96 -9.76 7.59
N ILE A 134 10.01 -8.95 8.03
CA ILE A 134 8.60 -9.01 7.60
C ILE A 134 8.50 -8.61 6.12
N VAL A 135 9.15 -7.51 5.71
CA VAL A 135 9.21 -7.09 4.31
C VAL A 135 9.71 -8.20 3.41
N LYS A 136 10.87 -8.79 3.74
CA LYS A 136 11.45 -9.89 2.97
C LYS A 136 10.49 -11.07 2.85
N LYS A 137 9.87 -11.47 3.96
CA LYS A 137 8.91 -12.57 4.01
C LYS A 137 7.69 -12.32 3.11
N TYR A 138 7.13 -11.11 3.12
CA TYR A 138 5.98 -10.79 2.28
C TYR A 138 6.35 -10.67 0.81
N VAL A 139 7.51 -10.07 0.50
CA VAL A 139 8.00 -10.01 -0.88
C VAL A 139 8.20 -11.44 -1.43
N ASP A 140 8.82 -12.33 -0.67
CA ASP A 140 9.02 -13.73 -1.07
C ASP A 140 7.69 -14.48 -1.22
N LEU A 141 6.74 -14.26 -0.31
CA LEU A 141 5.41 -14.87 -0.36
C LEU A 141 4.65 -14.43 -1.62
N LEU A 142 4.77 -13.15 -2.01
CA LEU A 142 4.18 -12.58 -3.23
C LEU A 142 4.98 -12.92 -4.50
N GLY A 143 6.03 -13.73 -4.41
CA GLY A 143 6.85 -14.13 -5.55
C GLY A 143 7.68 -13.01 -6.16
N GLY A 144 7.93 -11.95 -5.39
CA GLY A 144 8.67 -10.76 -5.82
C GLY A 144 10.15 -10.78 -5.47
N THR A 145 10.79 -9.64 -5.68
CA THR A 145 12.20 -9.41 -5.32
C THR A 145 12.35 -8.10 -4.56
N ILE A 146 13.33 -8.06 -3.66
CA ILE A 146 13.74 -6.83 -2.97
C ILE A 146 15.25 -6.69 -3.05
N ASN A 147 15.71 -5.50 -3.43
CA ASN A 147 17.09 -5.09 -3.42
C ASN A 147 17.28 -3.82 -2.59
N VAL A 148 18.45 -3.68 -1.96
CA VAL A 148 18.80 -2.52 -1.12
C VAL A 148 20.17 -2.02 -1.50
N GLU A 149 20.26 -0.73 -1.79
CA GLU A 149 21.49 0.02 -2.02
C GLU A 149 21.61 1.08 -0.94
N SER A 150 22.73 1.15 -0.25
CA SER A 150 22.93 2.14 0.80
C SER A 150 24.42 2.42 1.02
N GLU A 151 24.69 3.67 1.39
CA GLU A 151 26.04 4.12 1.80
C GLU A 151 25.90 5.04 3.01
N LEU A 152 26.76 4.84 4.01
CA LEU A 152 26.78 5.68 5.22
C LEU A 152 26.90 7.16 4.86
N GLY A 153 25.99 7.97 5.40
CA GLY A 153 25.92 9.41 5.18
C GLY A 153 25.29 9.86 3.86
N LYS A 154 24.89 8.92 2.97
CA LYS A 154 24.25 9.27 1.68
C LYS A 154 22.78 8.87 1.60
N GLY A 155 22.33 7.95 2.47
CA GLY A 155 20.98 7.43 2.48
C GLY A 155 20.85 6.02 1.91
N SER A 156 19.62 5.60 1.65
CA SER A 156 19.30 4.26 1.19
C SER A 156 18.28 4.27 0.06
N THR A 157 18.31 3.24 -0.77
CA THR A 157 17.30 2.98 -1.80
C THR A 157 16.85 1.53 -1.69
N PHE A 158 15.58 1.34 -1.38
CA PHE A 158 14.91 0.05 -1.41
C PHE A 158 14.16 -0.09 -2.73
N THR A 159 14.42 -1.18 -3.45
CA THR A 159 13.73 -1.51 -4.71
C THR A 159 12.97 -2.81 -4.53
N VAL A 160 11.65 -2.74 -4.58
CA VAL A 160 10.75 -3.91 -4.54
C VAL A 160 10.13 -4.08 -5.92
N THR A 161 10.17 -5.31 -6.44
CA THR A 161 9.51 -5.65 -7.70
C THR A 161 8.54 -6.80 -7.45
N LEU A 162 7.26 -6.56 -7.75
CA LEU A 162 6.17 -7.52 -7.58
C LEU A 162 5.47 -7.76 -8.91
N LYS A 163 5.03 -9.00 -9.12
CA LYS A 163 4.15 -9.35 -10.24
C LYS A 163 2.70 -9.26 -9.78
N HIS A 164 1.88 -8.55 -10.54
CA HIS A 164 0.45 -8.44 -10.27
C HIS A 164 -0.36 -8.90 -11.48
N ARG A 165 -1.50 -9.50 -11.22
CA ARG A 165 -2.48 -9.75 -12.27
C ARG A 165 -3.21 -8.45 -12.56
N ILE A 166 -3.33 -8.10 -13.85
CA ILE A 166 -4.10 -6.93 -14.29
C ILE A 166 -5.59 -7.24 -14.05
N ALA A 167 -6.30 -6.31 -13.42
CA ALA A 167 -7.72 -6.41 -13.19
C ALA A 167 -8.46 -5.36 -14.02
N ASP A 168 -9.62 -5.75 -14.54
CA ASP A 168 -10.59 -4.81 -15.08
C ASP A 168 -11.43 -4.24 -13.94
N GLU A 169 -11.82 -2.98 -14.02
CA GLU A 169 -12.71 -2.32 -13.04
C GLU A 169 -14.04 -3.08 -12.89
N SER A 170 -14.52 -3.69 -13.97
CA SER A 170 -15.69 -4.58 -13.96
C SER A 170 -15.53 -5.78 -13.02
N TYR A 171 -14.30 -6.22 -12.71
CA TYR A 171 -14.03 -7.31 -11.78
C TYR A 171 -14.47 -6.96 -10.34
N TYR A 172 -14.21 -5.73 -9.91
CA TYR A 172 -14.66 -5.26 -8.59
C TYR A 172 -16.19 -5.22 -8.50
N VAL A 173 -16.81 -4.61 -9.50
CA VAL A 173 -18.27 -4.52 -9.57
C VAL A 173 -18.92 -5.91 -9.57
N LYS A 174 -18.37 -6.86 -10.33
CA LYS A 174 -18.89 -8.23 -10.42
C LYS A 174 -18.74 -8.97 -9.07
N LYS A 175 -17.58 -8.90 -8.44
CA LYS A 175 -17.34 -9.52 -7.12
C LYS A 175 -18.23 -8.91 -6.05
N TYR A 176 -18.41 -7.59 -6.05
CA TYR A 176 -19.28 -6.90 -5.10
C TYR A 176 -20.75 -7.29 -5.27
N ILE A 177 -21.20 -7.48 -6.52
CA ILE A 177 -22.56 -7.96 -6.83
C ILE A 177 -22.73 -9.41 -6.36
N GLU A 178 -21.79 -10.31 -6.65
CA GLU A 178 -21.83 -11.72 -6.23
C GLU A 178 -21.83 -11.88 -4.70
N GLU A 179 -21.03 -11.07 -3.98
CA GLU A 179 -21.03 -11.06 -2.50
C GLU A 179 -22.32 -10.45 -1.92
N SER A 180 -22.96 -9.50 -2.61
CA SER A 180 -24.22 -8.90 -2.18
C SER A 180 -25.44 -9.79 -2.48
N GLU A 181 -25.39 -10.64 -3.52
CA GLU A 181 -26.48 -11.59 -3.82
C GLU A 181 -26.65 -12.64 -2.71
N THR A 182 -25.58 -13.02 -2.00
CA THR A 182 -25.67 -13.94 -0.84
C THR A 182 -26.26 -13.29 0.42
N GLY A 183 -26.35 -11.95 0.47
CA GLY A 183 -26.94 -11.18 1.57
C GLY A 183 -28.28 -10.52 1.28
N SER A 184 -28.76 -10.55 0.03
CA SER A 184 -29.93 -9.78 -0.43
C SER A 184 -31.23 -10.19 0.25
N GLU A 185 -31.43 -11.45 0.62
CA GLU A 185 -32.64 -11.91 1.33
C GLU A 185 -32.81 -11.27 2.71
N ILE A 186 -31.73 -10.79 3.34
CA ILE A 186 -31.73 -10.15 4.67
C ILE A 186 -32.12 -8.66 4.56
N LEU A 187 -31.90 -8.04 3.42
CA LEU A 187 -32.02 -6.60 3.21
C LEU A 187 -33.32 -6.21 2.50
N GLU A 188 -33.99 -7.15 1.84
CA GLU A 188 -35.20 -6.89 1.05
C GLU A 188 -36.30 -6.19 1.86
N GLY A 189 -36.78 -5.06 1.35
CA GLY A 189 -37.83 -4.26 1.95
C GLY A 189 -37.44 -3.42 3.17
N ARG A 190 -36.16 -3.42 3.57
CA ARG A 190 -35.66 -2.56 4.66
C ARG A 190 -35.54 -1.11 4.20
N ASN A 191 -35.83 -0.19 5.14
CA ASN A 191 -35.64 1.24 4.90
C ASN A 191 -34.24 1.67 5.35
N ILE A 192 -33.57 2.44 4.52
CA ILE A 192 -32.27 3.06 4.85
C ILE A 192 -32.33 4.56 4.56
N LEU A 193 -31.54 5.32 5.30
CA LEU A 193 -31.30 6.72 5.07
C LEU A 193 -29.94 6.88 4.38
N LEU A 194 -29.94 7.45 3.17
CA LEU A 194 -28.72 7.77 2.43
C LEU A 194 -28.40 9.25 2.60
N ALA A 195 -27.30 9.58 3.28
CA ALA A 195 -26.81 10.95 3.41
C ALA A 195 -25.61 11.13 2.45
N GLU A 196 -25.84 11.82 1.33
CA GLU A 196 -24.83 12.09 0.30
C GLU A 196 -25.13 13.45 -0.33
N ASP A 197 -24.15 14.35 -0.32
CA ASP A 197 -24.25 15.72 -0.82
C ASP A 197 -23.91 15.85 -2.32
N ASN A 198 -23.30 14.83 -2.91
CA ASN A 198 -23.00 14.77 -4.33
C ASN A 198 -24.10 14.01 -5.07
N ASP A 199 -24.80 14.68 -5.99
CA ASP A 199 -25.92 14.10 -6.73
C ASP A 199 -25.54 12.85 -7.53
N LEU A 200 -24.38 12.84 -8.19
CA LEU A 200 -23.92 11.69 -8.98
C LEU A 200 -23.63 10.47 -8.07
N ASN A 201 -22.98 10.71 -6.94
CA ASN A 201 -22.71 9.65 -5.97
C ASN A 201 -24.00 9.11 -5.38
N ALA A 202 -24.96 9.99 -5.08
CA ALA A 202 -26.28 9.61 -4.58
C ALA A 202 -27.03 8.74 -5.60
N GLU A 203 -27.10 9.14 -6.88
CA GLU A 203 -27.76 8.34 -7.93
C GLU A 203 -27.14 6.94 -8.07
N ILE A 204 -25.80 6.85 -8.01
CA ILE A 204 -25.09 5.55 -8.07
C ILE A 204 -25.42 4.70 -6.85
N ALA A 205 -25.40 5.28 -5.65
CA ALA A 205 -25.72 4.58 -4.42
C ALA A 205 -27.19 4.13 -4.39
N GLU A 206 -28.13 5.00 -4.78
CA GLU A 206 -29.55 4.65 -4.90
C GLU A 206 -29.76 3.48 -5.85
N ALA A 207 -29.18 3.52 -7.04
CA ALA A 207 -29.33 2.44 -8.03
C ALA A 207 -28.80 1.07 -7.52
N ILE A 208 -27.70 1.09 -6.75
CA ILE A 208 -27.12 -0.13 -6.15
C ILE A 208 -28.02 -0.67 -5.05
N LEU A 209 -28.49 0.20 -4.16
CA LEU A 209 -29.25 -0.16 -2.96
C LEU A 209 -30.69 -0.57 -3.30
N GLU A 210 -31.33 0.10 -4.25
CA GLU A 210 -32.64 -0.29 -4.79
C GLU A 210 -32.59 -1.67 -5.45
N ARG A 211 -31.50 -1.96 -6.16
CA ARG A 211 -31.28 -3.26 -6.79
C ARG A 211 -31.09 -4.38 -5.76
N ALA A 212 -30.61 -4.04 -4.55
CA ALA A 212 -30.53 -4.93 -3.39
C ALA A 212 -31.88 -5.06 -2.65
N GLY A 213 -32.96 -4.48 -3.16
CA GLY A 213 -34.30 -4.56 -2.59
C GLY A 213 -34.57 -3.61 -1.41
N LEU A 214 -33.68 -2.64 -1.18
CA LEU A 214 -33.82 -1.66 -0.12
C LEU A 214 -34.74 -0.50 -0.54
N ARG A 215 -35.40 0.10 0.45
CA ARG A 215 -36.14 1.36 0.30
C ARG A 215 -35.28 2.50 0.82
N ILE A 216 -35.00 3.49 -0.03
CA ILE A 216 -34.06 4.55 0.27
C ILE A 216 -34.79 5.85 0.53
N GLU A 217 -34.42 6.52 1.60
CA GLU A 217 -34.76 7.91 1.86
C GLU A 217 -33.45 8.72 1.78
N ARG A 218 -33.36 9.62 0.78
CA ARG A 218 -32.18 10.46 0.58
C ARG A 218 -32.28 11.76 1.36
N VAL A 219 -31.16 12.17 1.96
CA VAL A 219 -30.95 13.50 2.55
C VAL A 219 -29.61 14.04 2.06
N GLU A 220 -29.51 15.36 1.86
CA GLU A 220 -28.28 15.99 1.37
C GLU A 220 -27.16 16.03 2.43
N ASN A 221 -27.53 16.00 3.70
CA ASN A 221 -26.60 16.01 4.82
C ASN A 221 -27.19 15.30 6.03
N GLY A 222 -26.35 14.93 6.99
CA GLY A 222 -26.73 14.19 8.20
C GLY A 222 -27.26 15.06 9.35
N ILE A 223 -27.82 16.24 9.08
CA ILE A 223 -28.38 17.17 10.07
C ILE A 223 -29.90 17.18 9.96
#